data_06afbb5ea416441b4f8e6065548bb38c
#
_entry.id   06afbb5ea416441b4f8e6065548bb38c
#
_cell.length_a   1.000
_cell.length_b   1.000
_cell.length_c   1.000
_cell.angle_alpha   90.00
_cell.angle_beta   90.00
_cell.angle_gamma   90.00
#
_symmetry.space_group_name_H-M   'P 1'
#
loop_
_entity.id
_entity.type
_entity.pdbx_description
1 polymer ?
#
loop_
_entity_poly.entity_id
_entity_poly.type
_entity_poly.pdbx_seq_one_letter_code
_entity_poly.pdbx_strand_id
1 'polypeptide(L)'
;MISRDKYLAELVSLQGNGMIKVITGMRRCGKSYLLFEIFASHLEQQGVAPDHIVKVDLEDYKNKSLRNPDNLYEYVESRIVDNGRYYVMLDEVQMLDHFEDVLNGFLRMRNVDVYVTGSNAKFLSKDIITEFRGRGYEVKMYPLCFKEFMSAYTGSVQAGFNEYMLYGGLPQVLMCQTDDQKAKYLKSLFEETYLRDIKDRYGIRRDDDFEELINIMASGIGALTNPNKLANTFHSEKKSTISYDTVKTYIDYLCDAFLVEKSTRYDLKGKRYINSPFKYYFMDLGLRNARINFRQYERSHLMENAVYNEMRARGFSVDVGAVPTLGMMPDGSRHRAVLEVDFVCNLGSKRYYIQSAYRMESEDKVRQERASLLKLDDSFKKIIVIGEECPVTRDEMGITTMGIYDFLLNKNSLDL
;
A
#
# COMPACT_ATOMS: atom_id res chain seq x y z
N MET A 1 10.03 -20.17 4.05
CA MET A 1 10.32 -18.73 4.26
C MET A 1 9.87 -17.98 3.01
N ILE A 2 9.08 -16.91 3.13
CA ILE A 2 8.65 -16.11 1.98
C ILE A 2 9.72 -15.04 1.77
N SER A 3 10.31 -15.01 0.57
CA SER A 3 11.31 -14.01 0.24
C SER A 3 10.63 -12.64 0.02
N ARG A 4 11.32 -11.58 0.42
CA ARG A 4 10.91 -10.18 0.19
C ARG A 4 12.00 -9.48 -0.60
N ASP A 5 12.42 -10.08 -1.70
CA ASP A 5 13.64 -9.74 -2.46
C ASP A 5 13.73 -8.27 -2.84
N LYS A 6 12.60 -7.64 -3.22
CA LYS A 6 12.56 -6.22 -3.55
C LYS A 6 13.00 -5.36 -2.37
N TYR A 7 12.39 -5.59 -1.21
CA TYR A 7 12.69 -4.80 -0.01
C TYR A 7 14.07 -5.08 0.54
N LEU A 8 14.52 -6.34 0.48
CA LEU A 8 15.89 -6.71 0.82
C LEU A 8 16.89 -5.98 -0.08
N ALA A 9 16.70 -6.01 -1.39
CA ALA A 9 17.57 -5.32 -2.35
C ALA A 9 17.59 -3.80 -2.11
N GLU A 10 16.44 -3.21 -1.76
CA GLU A 10 16.34 -1.79 -1.41
C GLU A 10 17.13 -1.46 -0.14
N LEU A 11 16.96 -2.24 0.96
CA LEU A 11 17.72 -2.05 2.19
C LEU A 11 19.24 -2.21 1.97
N VAL A 12 19.64 -3.20 1.17
CA VAL A 12 21.04 -3.43 0.80
C VAL A 12 21.63 -2.25 0.03
N SER A 13 20.88 -1.68 -0.92
CA SER A 13 21.31 -0.52 -1.70
C SER A 13 21.51 0.76 -0.87
N LEU A 14 20.87 0.81 0.30
CA LEU A 14 20.92 1.95 1.22
C LEU A 14 21.96 1.82 2.32
N GLN A 15 22.70 0.69 2.39
CA GLN A 15 23.69 0.46 3.42
C GLN A 15 24.75 1.56 3.44
N GLY A 16 25.03 2.07 4.63
CA GLY A 16 26.11 3.03 4.87
C GLY A 16 25.95 4.39 4.19
N ASN A 17 24.76 4.75 3.73
CA ASN A 17 24.48 6.01 3.06
C ASN A 17 24.35 7.21 4.00
N GLY A 18 24.53 7.03 5.32
CA GLY A 18 24.40 8.08 6.32
C GLY A 18 22.96 8.54 6.62
N MET A 19 21.96 7.77 6.19
CA MET A 19 20.54 8.06 6.43
C MET A 19 19.93 6.99 7.35
N ILE A 20 18.88 7.35 8.09
CA ILE A 20 18.03 6.40 8.81
C ILE A 20 17.12 5.71 7.80
N LYS A 21 17.12 4.37 7.75
CA LYS A 21 16.22 3.58 6.93
C LYS A 21 14.96 3.28 7.73
N VAL A 22 13.84 3.76 7.26
CA VAL A 22 12.57 3.65 7.96
C VAL A 22 11.64 2.74 7.18
N ILE A 23 11.43 1.53 7.68
CA ILE A 23 10.51 0.55 7.08
C ILE A 23 9.11 0.86 7.60
N THR A 24 8.28 1.40 6.73
CA THR A 24 6.87 1.70 7.03
C THR A 24 5.94 0.68 6.39
N GLY A 25 4.71 0.66 6.83
CA GLY A 25 3.67 -0.19 6.24
C GLY A 25 2.67 -0.70 7.27
N MET A 26 1.63 -1.33 6.78
CA MET A 26 0.54 -1.78 7.63
C MET A 26 1.00 -2.82 8.68
N ARG A 27 0.25 -2.93 9.77
CA ARG A 27 0.50 -3.96 10.79
C ARG A 27 0.40 -5.36 10.19
N ARG A 28 1.25 -6.28 10.67
CA ARG A 28 1.27 -7.69 10.25
C ARG A 28 1.68 -7.94 8.79
N CYS A 29 2.18 -6.96 8.04
CA CYS A 29 2.70 -7.18 6.68
C CYS A 29 4.13 -7.76 6.64
N GLY A 30 4.79 -7.93 7.81
CA GLY A 30 6.09 -8.61 7.93
C GLY A 30 7.30 -7.68 8.06
N LYS A 31 7.15 -6.43 8.54
CA LYS A 31 8.25 -5.46 8.72
C LYS A 31 9.35 -6.00 9.64
N SER A 32 8.97 -6.43 10.84
CA SER A 32 9.89 -6.99 11.83
C SER A 32 10.62 -8.22 11.28
N TYR A 33 9.91 -9.07 10.56
CA TYR A 33 10.48 -10.25 9.91
C TYR A 33 11.48 -9.88 8.80
N LEU A 34 11.17 -8.88 7.97
CA LEU A 34 12.10 -8.35 6.98
C LEU A 34 13.38 -7.85 7.64
N LEU A 35 13.26 -7.10 8.74
CA LEU A 35 14.40 -6.47 9.41
C LEU A 35 15.23 -7.49 10.19
N PHE A 36 14.60 -8.27 11.08
CA PHE A 36 15.30 -9.11 12.06
C PHE A 36 15.71 -10.49 11.53
N GLU A 37 14.97 -11.01 10.53
CA GLU A 37 15.25 -12.34 9.99
C GLU A 37 15.90 -12.24 8.60
N ILE A 38 15.26 -11.58 7.63
CA ILE A 38 15.75 -11.58 6.25
C ILE A 38 17.01 -10.71 6.11
N PHE A 39 16.93 -9.44 6.55
CA PHE A 39 18.05 -8.49 6.38
C PHE A 39 19.22 -8.83 7.31
N ALA A 40 18.95 -9.18 8.56
CA ALA A 40 20.02 -9.60 9.48
C ALA A 40 20.75 -10.86 8.99
N SER A 41 20.02 -11.90 8.55
CA SER A 41 20.64 -13.09 7.96
C SER A 41 21.45 -12.77 6.70
N HIS A 42 21.01 -11.80 5.88
CA HIS A 42 21.77 -11.33 4.74
C HIS A 42 23.10 -10.69 5.17
N LEU A 43 23.10 -9.85 6.21
CA LEU A 43 24.33 -9.24 6.76
C LEU A 43 25.30 -10.30 7.29
N GLU A 44 24.83 -11.29 8.03
CA GLU A 44 25.63 -12.41 8.51
C GLU A 44 26.25 -13.20 7.35
N GLN A 45 25.50 -13.46 6.28
CA GLN A 45 26.01 -14.09 5.06
C GLN A 45 27.06 -13.23 4.33
N GLN A 46 27.04 -11.92 4.50
CA GLN A 46 28.07 -10.99 4.01
C GLN A 46 29.28 -10.90 4.93
N GLY A 47 29.32 -11.68 6.03
CA GLY A 47 30.43 -11.72 6.97
C GLY A 47 30.38 -10.69 8.09
N VAL A 48 29.24 -10.03 8.30
CA VAL A 48 29.03 -9.15 9.46
C VAL A 48 28.92 -10.03 10.71
N ALA A 49 29.74 -9.75 11.72
CA ALA A 49 29.70 -10.47 12.97
C ALA A 49 28.38 -10.25 13.72
N PRO A 50 27.77 -11.27 14.34
CA PRO A 50 26.48 -11.15 15.02
C PRO A 50 26.42 -10.08 16.12
N ASP A 51 27.53 -9.80 16.80
CA ASP A 51 27.66 -8.74 17.81
C ASP A 51 27.66 -7.32 17.21
N HIS A 52 27.90 -7.19 15.92
CA HIS A 52 27.74 -5.95 15.16
C HIS A 52 26.30 -5.69 14.67
N ILE A 53 25.35 -6.61 14.95
CA ILE A 53 23.94 -6.46 14.61
C ILE A 53 23.14 -6.29 15.90
N VAL A 54 22.82 -5.03 16.25
CA VAL A 54 22.07 -4.70 17.46
C VAL A 54 20.59 -4.70 17.15
N LYS A 55 19.85 -5.70 17.62
CA LYS A 55 18.41 -5.85 17.42
C LYS A 55 17.66 -5.47 18.69
N VAL A 56 16.69 -4.56 18.60
CA VAL A 56 15.83 -4.19 19.73
C VAL A 56 14.37 -4.15 19.24
N ASP A 57 13.56 -5.07 19.75
CA ASP A 57 12.11 -5.05 19.61
C ASP A 57 11.52 -4.23 20.76
N LEU A 58 11.04 -3.02 20.47
CA LEU A 58 10.45 -2.13 21.49
C LEU A 58 9.04 -2.56 21.91
N GLU A 59 8.37 -3.44 21.16
CA GLU A 59 7.10 -4.02 21.56
C GLU A 59 7.27 -5.12 22.60
N ASP A 60 8.43 -5.84 22.59
CA ASP A 60 8.71 -6.89 23.58
C ASP A 60 8.79 -6.30 25.00
N TYR A 61 8.05 -6.93 25.93
CA TYR A 61 8.03 -6.55 27.34
C TYR A 61 9.43 -6.57 27.98
N LYS A 62 10.31 -7.46 27.55
CA LYS A 62 11.70 -7.54 28.05
C LYS A 62 12.50 -6.26 27.79
N ASN A 63 12.15 -5.55 26.73
CA ASN A 63 12.80 -4.31 26.32
C ASN A 63 12.05 -3.05 26.83
N LYS A 64 11.09 -3.21 27.75
CA LYS A 64 10.28 -2.08 28.24
C LYS A 64 11.14 -0.93 28.80
N SER A 65 12.25 -1.23 29.47
CA SER A 65 13.18 -0.21 29.97
C SER A 65 13.87 0.58 28.87
N LEU A 66 14.06 -0.02 27.68
CA LEU A 66 14.67 0.60 26.51
C LEU A 66 13.72 1.54 25.74
N ARG A 67 12.47 1.67 26.16
CA ARG A 67 11.55 2.70 25.66
C ARG A 67 11.89 4.10 26.21
N ASN A 68 12.74 4.15 27.25
CA ASN A 68 13.34 5.40 27.71
C ASN A 68 14.53 5.76 26.81
N PRO A 69 14.61 7.02 26.32
CA PRO A 69 15.66 7.49 25.41
C PRO A 69 17.08 7.26 25.91
N ASP A 70 17.35 7.62 27.17
CA ASP A 70 18.68 7.53 27.75
C ASP A 70 19.12 6.06 27.88
N ASN A 71 18.24 5.19 28.35
CA ASN A 71 18.52 3.77 28.48
C ASN A 71 18.82 3.10 27.14
N LEU A 72 18.09 3.45 26.08
CA LEU A 72 18.34 2.90 24.74
C LEU A 72 19.67 3.42 24.19
N TYR A 73 19.94 4.71 24.38
CA TYR A 73 21.17 5.31 23.90
C TYR A 73 22.41 4.64 24.55
N GLU A 74 22.41 4.55 25.89
CA GLU A 74 23.47 3.88 26.67
C GLU A 74 23.60 2.39 26.30
N TYR A 75 22.48 1.69 26.10
CA TYR A 75 22.48 0.30 25.66
C TYR A 75 23.17 0.13 24.30
N VAL A 76 22.81 0.93 23.30
CA VAL A 76 23.42 0.85 21.96
C VAL A 76 24.90 1.25 22.04
N GLU A 77 25.25 2.32 22.74
CA GLU A 77 26.63 2.78 22.90
C GLU A 77 27.51 1.69 23.55
N SER A 78 27.03 0.98 24.58
CA SER A 78 27.72 -0.10 25.23
C SER A 78 28.00 -1.31 24.33
N ARG A 79 27.26 -1.46 23.22
CA ARG A 79 27.47 -2.53 22.25
C ARG A 79 28.54 -2.19 21.21
N ILE A 80 28.89 -0.91 21.05
CA ILE A 80 29.87 -0.45 20.08
C ILE A 80 31.26 -0.52 20.73
N VAL A 81 31.96 -1.62 20.52
CA VAL A 81 33.21 -1.92 21.19
C VAL A 81 34.46 -1.74 20.31
N ASP A 82 34.29 -1.58 19.01
CA ASP A 82 35.39 -1.39 18.04
C ASP A 82 35.04 -0.40 16.94
N ASN A 83 35.90 -0.26 15.93
CA ASN A 83 35.70 0.64 14.79
C ASN A 83 34.95 -0.01 13.61
N GLY A 84 34.51 -1.25 13.75
CA GLY A 84 33.71 -1.94 12.74
C GLY A 84 32.35 -1.29 12.54
N ARG A 85 31.68 -1.63 11.47
CA ARG A 85 30.33 -1.11 11.20
C ARG A 85 29.29 -1.87 12.00
N TYR A 86 28.47 -1.15 12.74
CA TYR A 86 27.34 -1.65 13.52
C TYR A 86 26.02 -1.34 12.83
N TYR A 87 25.12 -2.32 12.82
CA TYR A 87 23.77 -2.19 12.28
C TYR A 87 22.77 -2.16 13.43
N VAL A 88 22.20 -0.98 13.70
CA VAL A 88 21.20 -0.80 14.76
C VAL A 88 19.82 -0.94 14.17
N MET A 89 19.09 -1.95 14.62
CA MET A 89 17.77 -2.34 14.15
C MET A 89 16.75 -2.19 15.27
N LEU A 90 15.83 -1.21 15.14
CA LEU A 90 14.78 -0.95 16.13
C LEU A 90 13.42 -1.25 15.54
N ASP A 91 12.66 -2.15 16.16
CA ASP A 91 11.29 -2.45 15.75
C ASP A 91 10.27 -1.63 16.54
N GLU A 92 9.21 -1.16 15.85
CA GLU A 92 8.13 -0.31 16.37
C GLU A 92 8.65 0.93 17.13
N VAL A 93 9.53 1.69 16.45
CA VAL A 93 10.28 2.82 17.04
C VAL A 93 9.39 3.91 17.67
N GLN A 94 8.13 4.01 17.28
CA GLN A 94 7.17 4.95 17.90
C GLN A 94 6.83 4.62 19.36
N MET A 95 7.26 3.48 19.87
CA MET A 95 7.14 3.14 21.29
C MET A 95 8.26 3.75 22.17
N LEU A 96 9.28 4.33 21.54
CA LEU A 96 10.34 5.06 22.20
C LEU A 96 9.95 6.51 22.34
N ASP A 97 10.01 7.05 23.55
CA ASP A 97 9.80 8.47 23.77
C ASP A 97 10.91 9.29 23.08
N HIS A 98 10.57 10.41 22.45
CA HIS A 98 11.53 11.28 21.75
C HIS A 98 12.48 10.53 20.80
N PHE A 99 11.97 9.52 20.09
CA PHE A 99 12.77 8.65 19.22
C PHE A 99 13.59 9.42 18.18
N GLU A 100 13.11 10.57 17.72
CA GLU A 100 13.79 11.40 16.73
C GLU A 100 15.14 11.88 17.24
N ASP A 101 15.22 12.30 18.51
CA ASP A 101 16.46 12.78 19.12
C ASP A 101 17.49 11.65 19.28
N VAL A 102 17.02 10.46 19.69
CA VAL A 102 17.86 9.26 19.83
C VAL A 102 18.44 8.85 18.48
N LEU A 103 17.59 8.77 17.44
CA LEU A 103 18.00 8.38 16.09
C LEU A 103 18.97 9.42 15.48
N ASN A 104 18.73 10.71 15.71
CA ASN A 104 19.67 11.78 15.33
C ASN A 104 21.01 11.66 16.09
N GLY A 105 21.00 11.20 17.33
CA GLY A 105 22.19 10.87 18.11
C GLY A 105 23.00 9.74 17.46
N PHE A 106 22.35 8.64 17.09
CA PHE A 106 23.02 7.52 16.41
C PHE A 106 23.62 7.89 15.06
N LEU A 107 22.98 8.81 14.30
CA LEU A 107 23.57 9.30 13.04
C LEU A 107 24.91 10.05 13.22
N ARG A 108 25.24 10.51 14.44
CA ARG A 108 26.54 11.15 14.72
C ARG A 108 27.66 10.13 14.96
N MET A 109 27.29 8.86 15.23
CA MET A 109 28.23 7.75 15.38
C MET A 109 28.64 7.26 13.98
N ARG A 110 29.91 7.51 13.58
CA ARG A 110 30.38 7.28 12.19
C ARG A 110 30.28 5.85 11.69
N ASN A 111 30.34 4.90 12.63
CA ASN A 111 30.33 3.47 12.35
C ASN A 111 28.96 2.80 12.60
N VAL A 112 27.92 3.59 12.84
CA VAL A 112 26.55 3.10 13.06
C VAL A 112 25.68 3.31 11.83
N ASP A 113 24.96 2.29 11.44
CA ASP A 113 23.96 2.30 10.36
C ASP A 113 22.58 1.94 10.92
N VAL A 114 21.59 2.82 10.79
CA VAL A 114 20.32 2.77 11.55
C VAL A 114 19.17 2.33 10.66
N TYR A 115 18.44 1.32 11.14
CA TYR A 115 17.23 0.78 10.51
C TYR A 115 16.12 0.72 11.56
N VAL A 116 14.97 1.26 11.23
CA VAL A 116 13.81 1.27 12.14
C VAL A 116 12.56 0.82 11.43
N THR A 117 11.61 0.26 12.17
CA THR A 117 10.27 0.00 11.65
C THR A 117 9.22 0.83 12.38
N GLY A 118 8.08 1.01 11.73
CA GLY A 118 6.90 1.57 12.35
C GLY A 118 5.64 1.31 11.54
N SER A 119 4.53 1.21 12.26
CA SER A 119 3.23 0.83 11.70
C SER A 119 2.26 2.01 11.52
N ASN A 120 2.76 3.25 11.61
CA ASN A 120 1.95 4.46 11.47
C ASN A 120 2.60 5.47 10.51
N ALA A 121 1.85 5.84 9.44
CA ALA A 121 2.32 6.81 8.45
C ALA A 121 2.52 8.22 9.05
N LYS A 122 1.68 8.63 10.00
CA LYS A 122 1.76 9.99 10.57
C LYS A 122 3.06 10.22 11.34
N PHE A 123 3.52 9.23 12.10
CA PHE A 123 4.79 9.31 12.81
C PHE A 123 6.01 9.28 11.89
N LEU A 124 5.85 8.71 10.68
CA LEU A 124 6.99 8.31 9.88
C LEU A 124 7.13 9.10 8.56
N SER A 125 6.05 9.63 7.98
CA SER A 125 6.13 10.28 6.67
C SER A 125 6.29 11.80 6.71
N LYS A 126 5.59 12.48 7.62
CA LYS A 126 5.72 13.95 7.77
C LYS A 126 6.86 14.33 8.70
N ASP A 127 7.00 13.57 9.79
CA ASP A 127 7.98 13.87 10.82
C ASP A 127 9.38 13.40 10.40
N ILE A 128 9.54 12.29 9.68
CA ILE A 128 10.82 11.83 9.16
C ILE A 128 11.46 12.85 8.21
N ILE A 129 10.69 13.39 7.26
CA ILE A 129 11.22 14.38 6.31
C ILE A 129 11.54 15.68 7.03
N THR A 130 10.73 16.07 8.03
CA THR A 130 10.86 17.33 8.76
C THR A 130 11.84 17.22 9.92
N GLU A 131 11.71 16.21 10.78
CA GLU A 131 12.52 16.01 11.99
C GLU A 131 13.92 15.48 11.68
N PHE A 132 14.04 14.54 10.74
CA PHE A 132 15.37 14.10 10.29
C PHE A 132 16.02 15.03 9.27
N ARG A 133 15.37 16.16 8.93
CA ARG A 133 15.94 17.20 8.04
C ARG A 133 16.52 16.61 6.75
N GLY A 134 15.81 15.68 6.11
CA GLY A 134 16.25 15.00 4.90
C GLY A 134 17.25 13.86 5.11
N ARG A 135 17.46 13.39 6.34
CA ARG A 135 18.35 12.26 6.66
C ARG A 135 17.60 10.93 6.86
N GLY A 136 16.31 10.86 6.57
CA GLY A 136 15.52 9.64 6.58
C GLY A 136 15.23 9.17 5.17
N TYR A 137 15.22 7.85 4.97
CA TYR A 137 14.78 7.19 3.74
C TYR A 137 13.68 6.20 4.07
N GLU A 138 12.49 6.38 3.46
CA GLU A 138 11.35 5.50 3.68
C GLU A 138 11.38 4.30 2.73
N VAL A 139 11.31 3.10 3.30
CA VAL A 139 11.06 1.84 2.60
C VAL A 139 9.62 1.42 2.91
N LYS A 140 8.69 1.76 2.03
CA LYS A 140 7.27 1.46 2.23
C LYS A 140 6.95 0.03 1.85
N MET A 141 6.60 -0.78 2.85
CA MET A 141 6.33 -2.20 2.70
C MET A 141 4.83 -2.47 2.59
N TYR A 142 4.46 -3.19 1.54
CA TYR A 142 3.09 -3.66 1.29
C TYR A 142 2.91 -5.09 1.81
N PRO A 143 1.67 -5.59 2.01
CA PRO A 143 1.38 -7.01 2.11
C PRO A 143 2.05 -7.80 0.98
N LEU A 144 2.04 -9.11 1.04
CA LEU A 144 2.59 -9.94 -0.04
C LEU A 144 1.94 -9.54 -1.37
N CYS A 145 2.75 -9.22 -2.38
CA CYS A 145 2.25 -9.16 -3.74
C CYS A 145 1.86 -10.59 -4.21
N PHE A 146 1.08 -10.69 -5.27
CA PHE A 146 0.58 -12.00 -5.71
C PHE A 146 1.71 -13.00 -6.01
N LYS A 147 2.82 -12.55 -6.56
CA LYS A 147 3.99 -13.40 -6.79
C LYS A 147 4.59 -13.95 -5.49
N GLU A 148 4.74 -13.10 -4.48
CA GLU A 148 5.24 -13.51 -3.16
C GLU A 148 4.26 -14.45 -2.46
N PHE A 149 2.95 -14.18 -2.59
CA PHE A 149 1.89 -15.07 -2.11
C PHE A 149 1.99 -16.46 -2.74
N MET A 150 2.12 -16.53 -4.08
CA MET A 150 2.23 -17.80 -4.81
C MET A 150 3.51 -18.58 -4.48
N SER A 151 4.58 -17.92 -4.02
CA SER A 151 5.81 -18.62 -3.62
C SER A 151 5.63 -19.54 -2.40
N ALA A 152 4.58 -19.32 -1.61
CA ALA A 152 4.24 -20.11 -0.43
C ALA A 152 2.86 -20.81 -0.54
N TYR A 153 2.14 -20.59 -1.62
CA TYR A 153 0.86 -21.19 -1.88
C TYR A 153 0.99 -22.52 -2.62
N THR A 154 0.27 -23.56 -2.18
CA THR A 154 0.32 -24.91 -2.77
C THR A 154 -0.92 -25.21 -3.60
N GLY A 155 -1.10 -24.54 -4.70
CA GLY A 155 -2.27 -24.76 -5.57
C GLY A 155 -2.03 -24.22 -6.98
N SER A 156 -3.06 -24.29 -7.84
CA SER A 156 -2.98 -23.67 -9.16
C SER A 156 -2.95 -22.13 -9.03
N VAL A 157 -2.38 -21.47 -10.04
CA VAL A 157 -2.33 -19.99 -10.11
C VAL A 157 -3.74 -19.40 -10.01
N GLN A 158 -4.71 -19.99 -10.69
CA GLN A 158 -6.10 -19.54 -10.67
C GLN A 158 -6.72 -19.67 -9.27
N ALA A 159 -6.52 -20.80 -8.58
CA ALA A 159 -6.99 -20.99 -7.21
C ALA A 159 -6.31 -20.02 -6.24
N GLY A 160 -4.99 -19.83 -6.37
CA GLY A 160 -4.22 -18.87 -5.59
C GLY A 160 -4.70 -17.44 -5.81
N PHE A 161 -5.04 -17.05 -7.03
CA PHE A 161 -5.55 -15.72 -7.31
C PHE A 161 -6.95 -15.48 -6.69
N ASN A 162 -7.85 -16.48 -6.78
CA ASN A 162 -9.15 -16.38 -6.12
C ASN A 162 -9.00 -16.25 -4.60
N GLU A 163 -8.07 -17.00 -4.01
CA GLU A 163 -7.77 -16.92 -2.58
C GLU A 163 -7.14 -15.59 -2.20
N TYR A 164 -6.19 -15.09 -2.99
CA TYR A 164 -5.56 -13.80 -2.80
C TYR A 164 -6.57 -12.63 -2.87
N MET A 165 -7.49 -12.66 -3.83
CA MET A 165 -8.57 -11.67 -3.92
C MET A 165 -9.55 -11.76 -2.74
N LEU A 166 -9.76 -12.96 -2.17
CA LEU A 166 -10.70 -13.17 -1.07
C LEU A 166 -10.08 -12.86 0.29
N TYR A 167 -8.88 -13.36 0.55
CA TYR A 167 -8.23 -13.30 1.87
C TYR A 167 -7.03 -12.35 1.94
N GLY A 168 -6.65 -11.73 0.82
CA GLY A 168 -5.56 -10.74 0.78
C GLY A 168 -4.16 -11.34 0.81
N GLY A 169 -3.18 -10.46 1.05
CA GLY A 169 -1.76 -10.78 1.02
C GLY A 169 -1.06 -10.70 2.39
N LEU A 170 -1.79 -10.72 3.51
CA LEU A 170 -1.16 -10.77 4.82
C LEU A 170 -0.50 -12.15 5.05
N PRO A 171 0.81 -12.21 5.42
CA PRO A 171 1.54 -13.47 5.50
C PRO A 171 0.89 -14.53 6.39
N GLN A 172 0.27 -14.12 7.50
CA GLN A 172 -0.36 -15.03 8.45
C GLN A 172 -1.57 -15.78 7.87
N VAL A 173 -2.22 -15.23 6.84
CA VAL A 173 -3.33 -15.90 6.15
C VAL A 173 -2.89 -17.22 5.52
N LEU A 174 -1.67 -17.28 4.98
CA LEU A 174 -1.09 -18.48 4.40
C LEU A 174 -0.78 -19.58 5.45
N MET A 175 -0.72 -19.23 6.73
CA MET A 175 -0.54 -20.20 7.83
C MET A 175 -1.86 -20.78 8.31
N CYS A 176 -3.00 -20.19 7.95
CA CYS A 176 -4.32 -20.70 8.28
C CYS A 176 -4.71 -21.84 7.32
N GLN A 177 -5.15 -22.96 7.88
CA GLN A 177 -5.44 -24.17 7.10
C GLN A 177 -6.85 -24.20 6.51
N THR A 178 -7.81 -23.48 7.12
CA THR A 178 -9.20 -23.47 6.71
C THR A 178 -9.71 -22.05 6.44
N ASP A 179 -10.72 -21.95 5.60
CA ASP A 179 -11.37 -20.65 5.28
C ASP A 179 -11.97 -19.99 6.52
N ASP A 180 -12.51 -20.79 7.45
CA ASP A 180 -13.01 -20.29 8.73
C ASP A 180 -11.90 -19.65 9.58
N GLN A 181 -10.72 -20.28 9.65
CA GLN A 181 -9.56 -19.71 10.35
C GLN A 181 -9.09 -18.40 9.71
N LYS A 182 -9.01 -18.34 8.38
CA LYS A 182 -8.64 -17.12 7.64
C LYS A 182 -9.63 -16.00 7.90
N ALA A 183 -10.92 -16.28 7.77
CA ALA A 183 -11.98 -15.30 8.00
C ALA A 183 -12.01 -14.78 9.45
N LYS A 184 -11.88 -15.66 10.43
CA LYS A 184 -11.81 -15.29 11.86
C LYS A 184 -10.58 -14.45 12.16
N TYR A 185 -9.41 -14.85 11.65
CA TYR A 185 -8.17 -14.11 11.82
C TYR A 185 -8.30 -12.68 11.27
N LEU A 186 -8.76 -12.53 10.03
CA LEU A 186 -8.89 -11.23 9.37
C LEU A 186 -9.92 -10.33 10.07
N LYS A 187 -11.06 -10.88 10.53
CA LYS A 187 -12.06 -10.13 11.29
C LYS A 187 -11.51 -9.65 12.64
N SER A 188 -10.90 -10.55 13.42
CA SER A 188 -10.28 -10.19 14.68
C SER A 188 -9.16 -9.16 14.49
N LEU A 189 -8.31 -9.33 13.48
CA LEU A 189 -7.26 -8.37 13.16
C LEU A 189 -7.85 -6.99 12.80
N PHE A 190 -8.91 -6.95 12.02
CA PHE A 190 -9.56 -5.70 11.65
C PHE A 190 -10.14 -4.98 12.88
N GLU A 191 -10.95 -5.66 13.67
CA GLU A 191 -11.65 -5.09 14.82
C GLU A 191 -10.69 -4.75 15.98
N GLU A 192 -9.89 -5.74 16.39
CA GLU A 192 -9.08 -5.65 17.62
C GLU A 192 -7.77 -4.87 17.42
N THR A 193 -7.22 -4.90 16.20
CA THR A 193 -5.91 -4.28 15.94
C THR A 193 -6.06 -2.95 15.21
N TYR A 194 -6.82 -2.91 14.11
CA TYR A 194 -6.91 -1.68 13.32
C TYR A 194 -7.93 -0.72 13.89
N LEU A 195 -9.18 -1.15 14.03
CA LEU A 195 -10.27 -0.26 14.41
C LEU A 195 -10.05 0.31 15.81
N ARG A 196 -9.70 -0.55 16.77
CA ARG A 196 -9.40 -0.15 18.15
C ARG A 196 -8.19 0.79 18.21
N ASP A 197 -7.08 0.44 17.56
CA ASP A 197 -5.87 1.27 17.55
C ASP A 197 -6.12 2.67 16.95
N ILE A 198 -6.88 2.77 15.87
CA ILE A 198 -7.25 4.05 15.27
C ILE A 198 -8.14 4.86 16.23
N LYS A 199 -9.17 4.23 16.83
CA LYS A 199 -10.07 4.88 17.76
C LYS A 199 -9.33 5.42 18.99
N ASP A 200 -8.50 4.60 19.60
CA ASP A 200 -7.72 4.95 20.80
C ASP A 200 -6.72 6.09 20.50
N ARG A 201 -6.01 5.98 19.38
CA ARG A 201 -4.97 6.95 18.98
C ARG A 201 -5.52 8.34 18.68
N TYR A 202 -6.65 8.41 17.99
CA TYR A 202 -7.22 9.69 17.54
C TYR A 202 -8.37 10.18 18.45
N GLY A 203 -8.70 9.44 19.49
CA GLY A 203 -9.76 9.80 20.43
C GLY A 203 -11.13 9.95 19.76
N ILE A 204 -11.46 9.01 18.83
CA ILE A 204 -12.70 9.07 18.07
C ILE A 204 -13.88 8.90 19.01
N ARG A 205 -14.77 9.90 19.04
CA ARG A 205 -15.95 9.92 19.93
C ARG A 205 -17.23 9.46 19.25
N ARG A 206 -17.28 9.51 17.90
CA ARG A 206 -18.45 9.11 17.08
C ARG A 206 -18.16 7.80 16.39
N ASP A 207 -18.13 6.74 17.19
CA ASP A 207 -17.76 5.40 16.74
C ASP A 207 -18.63 4.91 15.58
N ASP A 208 -19.96 5.08 15.70
CA ASP A 208 -20.91 4.63 14.67
C ASP A 208 -20.70 5.31 13.32
N ASP A 209 -20.46 6.63 13.32
CA ASP A 209 -20.18 7.38 12.09
C ASP A 209 -18.86 6.94 11.43
N PHE A 210 -17.84 6.69 12.25
CA PHE A 210 -16.54 6.21 11.76
C PHE A 210 -16.63 4.80 11.16
N GLU A 211 -17.31 3.90 11.86
CA GLU A 211 -17.49 2.52 11.38
C GLU A 211 -18.34 2.47 10.10
N GLU A 212 -19.40 3.28 10.03
CA GLU A 212 -20.21 3.37 8.82
C GLU A 212 -19.42 3.94 7.62
N LEU A 213 -18.57 4.94 7.86
CA LEU A 213 -17.68 5.45 6.82
C LEU A 213 -16.79 4.33 6.25
N ILE A 214 -16.23 3.49 7.13
CA ILE A 214 -15.41 2.36 6.69
C ILE A 214 -16.25 1.36 5.89
N ASN A 215 -17.48 1.07 6.31
CA ASN A 215 -18.39 0.19 5.57
C ASN A 215 -18.69 0.72 4.17
N ILE A 216 -18.98 2.02 4.06
CA ILE A 216 -19.25 2.68 2.77
C ILE A 216 -17.99 2.61 1.88
N MET A 217 -16.81 2.90 2.43
CA MET A 217 -15.56 2.82 1.66
C MET A 217 -15.24 1.39 1.23
N ALA A 218 -15.47 0.40 2.10
CA ALA A 218 -15.25 -1.01 1.78
C ALA A 218 -16.24 -1.53 0.72
N SER A 219 -17.50 -1.06 0.76
CA SER A 219 -18.51 -1.40 -0.25
C SER A 219 -18.27 -0.68 -1.59
N GLY A 220 -17.74 0.54 -1.55
CA GLY A 220 -17.46 1.36 -2.73
C GLY A 220 -16.00 1.31 -3.20
N ILE A 221 -15.31 0.20 -3.02
CA ILE A 221 -13.90 0.04 -3.43
C ILE A 221 -13.72 0.35 -4.91
N GLY A 222 -12.71 1.15 -5.26
CA GLY A 222 -12.46 1.57 -6.65
C GLY A 222 -13.44 2.61 -7.21
N ALA A 223 -14.50 2.97 -6.48
CA ALA A 223 -15.43 4.01 -6.90
C ALA A 223 -14.91 5.42 -6.59
N LEU A 224 -15.29 6.38 -7.45
CA LEU A 224 -15.01 7.79 -7.23
C LEU A 224 -15.73 8.30 -5.97
N THR A 225 -14.97 8.62 -4.96
CA THR A 225 -15.45 9.04 -3.64
C THR A 225 -15.30 10.55 -3.47
N ASN A 226 -16.40 11.21 -3.11
CA ASN A 226 -16.43 12.63 -2.78
C ASN A 226 -16.84 12.79 -1.32
N PRO A 227 -15.97 13.30 -0.42
CA PRO A 227 -16.28 13.49 0.99
C PRO A 227 -17.52 14.35 1.25
N ASN A 228 -17.84 15.34 0.37
CA ASN A 228 -19.08 16.10 0.45
C ASN A 228 -20.32 15.24 0.21
N LYS A 229 -20.29 14.36 -0.81
CA LYS A 229 -21.38 13.42 -1.06
C LYS A 229 -21.55 12.46 0.13
N LEU A 230 -20.45 11.96 0.69
CA LEU A 230 -20.50 11.11 1.87
C LEU A 230 -21.16 11.84 3.04
N ALA A 231 -20.74 13.06 3.38
CA ALA A 231 -21.34 13.83 4.44
C ALA A 231 -22.86 14.04 4.21
N ASN A 232 -23.26 14.35 2.97
CA ASN A 232 -24.66 14.50 2.61
C ASN A 232 -25.45 13.18 2.77
N THR A 233 -24.86 12.04 2.43
CA THR A 233 -25.47 10.71 2.64
C THR A 233 -25.67 10.44 4.13
N PHE A 234 -24.70 10.74 4.98
CA PHE A 234 -24.84 10.65 6.43
C PHE A 234 -25.99 11.51 6.95
N HIS A 235 -26.13 12.75 6.45
CA HIS A 235 -27.22 13.63 6.84
C HIS A 235 -28.60 13.08 6.41
N SER A 236 -28.73 12.59 5.16
CA SER A 236 -30.01 12.17 4.63
C SER A 236 -30.48 10.81 5.16
N GLU A 237 -29.57 9.85 5.29
CA GLU A 237 -29.92 8.46 5.63
C GLU A 237 -29.83 8.15 7.12
N LYS A 238 -28.86 8.72 7.82
CA LYS A 238 -28.58 8.41 9.23
C LYS A 238 -28.98 9.54 10.20
N LYS A 239 -29.44 10.70 9.69
CA LYS A 239 -29.66 11.91 10.49
C LYS A 239 -28.44 12.32 11.31
N SER A 240 -27.25 11.89 10.90
CA SER A 240 -25.98 12.26 11.52
C SER A 240 -25.60 13.68 11.13
N THR A 241 -25.03 14.43 12.05
CA THR A 241 -24.53 15.80 11.83
C THR A 241 -23.03 15.82 11.52
N ILE A 242 -22.51 14.74 10.93
CA ILE A 242 -21.07 14.67 10.56
C ILE A 242 -20.73 15.72 9.50
N SER A 243 -19.68 16.50 9.73
CA SER A 243 -19.23 17.51 8.80
C SER A 243 -18.33 16.92 7.69
N TYR A 244 -18.20 17.63 6.57
CA TYR A 244 -17.23 17.33 5.53
C TYR A 244 -15.81 17.19 6.10
N ASP A 245 -15.39 18.09 6.97
CA ASP A 245 -14.05 18.09 7.56
C ASP A 245 -13.84 16.86 8.45
N THR A 246 -14.87 16.42 9.18
CA THR A 246 -14.81 15.19 9.98
C THR A 246 -14.68 13.96 9.10
N VAL A 247 -15.47 13.85 8.02
CA VAL A 247 -15.35 12.75 7.06
C VAL A 247 -13.95 12.70 6.46
N LYS A 248 -13.42 13.84 6.03
CA LYS A 248 -12.06 13.94 5.50
C LYS A 248 -11.02 13.51 6.52
N THR A 249 -11.14 14.00 7.76
CA THR A 249 -10.23 13.64 8.86
C THR A 249 -10.26 12.13 9.15
N TYR A 250 -11.43 11.52 9.16
CA TYR A 250 -11.55 10.07 9.35
C TYR A 250 -10.90 9.27 8.22
N ILE A 251 -11.05 9.73 6.97
CA ILE A 251 -10.34 9.11 5.83
C ILE A 251 -8.82 9.25 5.98
N ASP A 252 -8.34 10.42 6.43
CA ASP A 252 -6.91 10.63 6.67
C ASP A 252 -6.38 9.68 7.76
N TYR A 253 -7.16 9.40 8.83
CA TYR A 253 -6.81 8.40 9.85
C TYR A 253 -6.69 6.98 9.31
N LEU A 254 -7.56 6.60 8.37
CA LEU A 254 -7.47 5.30 7.68
C LEU A 254 -6.23 5.20 6.79
N CYS A 255 -5.86 6.31 6.14
CA CYS A 255 -4.62 6.40 5.36
C CYS A 255 -3.38 6.33 6.27
N ASP A 256 -3.39 7.04 7.40
CA ASP A 256 -2.30 7.04 8.38
C ASP A 256 -2.08 5.65 9.02
N ALA A 257 -3.15 4.85 9.15
CA ALA A 257 -3.07 3.46 9.61
C ALA A 257 -2.65 2.47 8.51
N PHE A 258 -2.34 2.94 7.30
CA PHE A 258 -2.08 2.10 6.13
C PHE A 258 -3.21 1.11 5.79
N LEU A 259 -4.45 1.43 6.17
CA LEU A 259 -5.61 0.59 5.83
C LEU A 259 -6.08 0.85 4.41
N VAL A 260 -6.06 2.12 3.99
CA VAL A 260 -6.40 2.55 2.64
C VAL A 260 -5.35 3.50 2.07
N GLU A 261 -5.26 3.56 0.76
CA GLU A 261 -4.50 4.58 0.04
C GLU A 261 -5.44 5.41 -0.86
N LYS A 262 -5.15 6.69 -0.92
CA LYS A 262 -5.84 7.65 -1.77
C LYS A 262 -5.13 7.72 -3.12
N SER A 263 -5.89 7.55 -4.20
CA SER A 263 -5.45 7.80 -5.58
C SER A 263 -6.11 9.09 -6.09
N THR A 264 -5.27 10.06 -6.43
CA THR A 264 -5.72 11.36 -6.92
C THR A 264 -6.12 11.28 -8.39
N ARG A 265 -6.98 12.20 -8.84
CA ARG A 265 -7.30 12.31 -10.27
C ARG A 265 -6.36 13.28 -10.96
N TYR A 266 -5.88 12.86 -12.13
CA TYR A 266 -5.02 13.67 -12.98
C TYR A 266 -5.66 13.90 -14.35
N ASP A 267 -5.89 15.16 -14.71
CA ASP A 267 -6.37 15.57 -16.04
C ASP A 267 -5.22 15.39 -17.05
N LEU A 268 -5.34 14.36 -17.87
CA LEU A 268 -4.31 13.98 -18.83
C LEU A 268 -4.13 14.99 -19.97
N LYS A 269 -5.19 15.73 -20.34
CA LYS A 269 -5.12 16.79 -21.35
C LYS A 269 -4.74 18.14 -20.76
N GLY A 270 -5.35 18.51 -19.62
CA GLY A 270 -5.04 19.75 -18.91
C GLY A 270 -3.73 19.71 -18.09
N LYS A 271 -3.10 18.53 -17.94
CA LYS A 271 -1.87 18.29 -17.21
C LYS A 271 -1.88 18.85 -15.78
N ARG A 272 -2.99 18.62 -15.05
CA ARG A 272 -3.19 19.12 -13.70
C ARG A 272 -3.92 18.12 -12.82
N TYR A 273 -3.66 18.19 -11.51
CA TYR A 273 -4.41 17.42 -10.53
C TYR A 273 -5.83 17.97 -10.33
N ILE A 274 -6.77 17.06 -10.12
CA ILE A 274 -8.18 17.36 -9.82
C ILE A 274 -8.41 17.05 -8.36
N ASN A 275 -8.79 18.05 -7.58
CA ASN A 275 -8.85 17.97 -6.12
C ASN A 275 -10.01 17.11 -5.57
N SER A 276 -10.96 16.71 -6.39
CA SER A 276 -12.09 15.85 -5.99
C SER A 276 -12.92 15.48 -7.23
N PRO A 277 -13.58 14.30 -7.32
CA PRO A 277 -13.49 13.18 -6.36
C PRO A 277 -12.19 12.38 -6.48
N PHE A 278 -11.93 11.49 -5.53
CA PHE A 278 -10.78 10.59 -5.48
C PHE A 278 -11.22 9.14 -5.56
N LYS A 279 -10.29 8.20 -5.84
CA LYS A 279 -10.48 6.79 -5.53
C LYS A 279 -9.70 6.42 -4.27
N TYR A 280 -10.20 5.42 -3.55
CA TYR A 280 -9.51 4.83 -2.41
C TYR A 280 -9.40 3.33 -2.62
N TYR A 281 -8.23 2.79 -2.34
CA TYR A 281 -7.92 1.38 -2.45
C TYR A 281 -7.48 0.84 -1.11
N PHE A 282 -7.99 -0.32 -0.73
CA PHE A 282 -7.51 -1.00 0.48
C PHE A 282 -6.13 -1.59 0.22
N MET A 283 -5.23 -1.42 1.17
CA MET A 283 -3.88 -1.97 1.05
C MET A 283 -3.87 -3.50 1.18
N ASP A 284 -4.91 -4.08 1.79
CA ASP A 284 -5.13 -5.53 1.83
C ASP A 284 -6.60 -5.87 1.53
N LEU A 285 -6.82 -6.76 0.56
CA LEU A 285 -8.16 -7.15 0.14
C LEU A 285 -8.87 -8.02 1.20
N GLY A 286 -8.13 -8.83 1.93
CA GLY A 286 -8.69 -9.67 2.98
C GLY A 286 -9.28 -8.85 4.12
N LEU A 287 -8.61 -7.78 4.54
CA LEU A 287 -9.13 -6.85 5.54
C LEU A 287 -10.38 -6.11 5.05
N ARG A 288 -10.38 -5.66 3.78
CA ARG A 288 -11.59 -5.09 3.15
C ARG A 288 -12.76 -6.06 3.19
N ASN A 289 -12.53 -7.30 2.76
CA ASN A 289 -13.57 -8.31 2.71
C ASN A 289 -14.04 -8.72 4.10
N ALA A 290 -13.15 -8.83 5.07
CA ALA A 290 -13.47 -9.11 6.46
C ALA A 290 -14.40 -8.03 7.05
N ARG A 291 -14.15 -6.75 6.77
CA ARG A 291 -14.98 -5.64 7.25
C ARG A 291 -16.44 -5.75 6.82
N ILE A 292 -16.70 -6.18 5.60
CA ILE A 292 -18.05 -6.38 5.07
C ILE A 292 -18.53 -7.83 5.17
N ASN A 293 -17.93 -8.62 6.07
CA ASN A 293 -18.29 -10.02 6.30
C ASN A 293 -18.25 -10.91 5.03
N PHE A 294 -17.35 -10.64 4.09
CA PHE A 294 -17.19 -11.37 2.82
C PHE A 294 -18.45 -11.41 1.95
N ARG A 295 -19.38 -10.46 2.13
CA ARG A 295 -20.69 -10.46 1.45
C ARG A 295 -20.65 -9.96 0.03
N GLN A 296 -19.72 -9.06 -0.30
CA GLN A 296 -19.63 -8.43 -1.62
C GLN A 296 -18.34 -8.84 -2.31
N TYR A 297 -18.44 -9.80 -3.20
CA TYR A 297 -17.32 -10.30 -3.98
C TYR A 297 -17.44 -9.81 -5.44
N GLU A 298 -17.27 -8.52 -5.64
CA GLU A 298 -17.28 -7.89 -6.96
C GLU A 298 -15.90 -8.01 -7.60
N ARG A 299 -15.70 -9.05 -8.40
CA ARG A 299 -14.41 -9.43 -8.97
C ARG A 299 -13.72 -8.30 -9.73
N SER A 300 -14.46 -7.46 -10.46
CA SER A 300 -13.88 -6.33 -11.19
C SER A 300 -13.21 -5.33 -10.27
N HIS A 301 -13.88 -4.91 -9.20
CA HIS A 301 -13.33 -3.95 -8.25
C HIS A 301 -12.19 -4.53 -7.41
N LEU A 302 -12.29 -5.81 -7.02
CA LEU A 302 -11.20 -6.51 -6.31
C LEU A 302 -9.96 -6.63 -7.18
N MET A 303 -10.13 -6.97 -8.47
CA MET A 303 -9.04 -7.03 -9.43
C MET A 303 -8.41 -5.65 -9.66
N GLU A 304 -9.22 -4.60 -9.81
CA GLU A 304 -8.74 -3.24 -9.93
C GLU A 304 -7.88 -2.85 -8.72
N ASN A 305 -8.34 -3.15 -7.50
CA ASN A 305 -7.55 -2.91 -6.30
C ASN A 305 -6.27 -3.77 -6.26
N ALA A 306 -6.31 -5.03 -6.71
CA ALA A 306 -5.11 -5.87 -6.78
C ALA A 306 -4.05 -5.29 -7.75
N VAL A 307 -4.49 -4.80 -8.92
CA VAL A 307 -3.62 -4.11 -9.90
C VAL A 307 -3.03 -2.84 -9.29
N TYR A 308 -3.85 -2.03 -8.59
CA TYR A 308 -3.38 -0.85 -7.87
C TYR A 308 -2.28 -1.21 -6.87
N ASN A 309 -2.54 -2.17 -5.99
CA ASN A 309 -1.59 -2.60 -4.95
C ASN A 309 -0.29 -3.13 -5.56
N GLU A 310 -0.37 -3.88 -6.66
CA GLU A 310 0.80 -4.37 -7.38
C GLU A 310 1.65 -3.20 -7.92
N MET A 311 1.03 -2.20 -8.56
CA MET A 311 1.75 -1.05 -9.07
C MET A 311 2.39 -0.23 -7.96
N ARG A 312 1.69 -0.05 -6.84
CA ARG A 312 2.25 0.60 -5.65
C ARG A 312 3.41 -0.21 -5.06
N ALA A 313 3.25 -1.52 -4.93
CA ALA A 313 4.30 -2.41 -4.45
C ALA A 313 5.54 -2.41 -5.39
N ARG A 314 5.37 -2.21 -6.71
CA ARG A 314 6.46 -2.00 -7.66
C ARG A 314 7.14 -0.63 -7.53
N GLY A 315 6.60 0.28 -6.73
CA GLY A 315 7.16 1.61 -6.45
C GLY A 315 6.63 2.74 -7.32
N PHE A 316 5.59 2.50 -8.12
CA PHE A 316 4.97 3.55 -8.93
C PHE A 316 4.11 4.49 -8.08
N SER A 317 4.14 5.78 -8.42
CA SER A 317 3.06 6.70 -8.08
C SER A 317 1.89 6.41 -9.01
N VAL A 318 0.68 6.22 -8.43
CA VAL A 318 -0.50 5.79 -9.17
C VAL A 318 -1.63 6.79 -8.99
N ASP A 319 -2.04 7.42 -10.07
CA ASP A 319 -3.16 8.35 -10.15
C ASP A 319 -4.28 7.77 -11.02
N VAL A 320 -5.50 8.28 -10.87
CA VAL A 320 -6.62 7.99 -11.77
C VAL A 320 -6.60 8.99 -12.93
N GLY A 321 -6.57 8.50 -14.16
CA GLY A 321 -6.56 9.37 -15.34
C GLY A 321 -7.93 9.90 -15.69
N ALA A 322 -8.04 11.21 -15.87
CA ALA A 322 -9.23 11.87 -16.41
C ALA A 322 -8.95 12.39 -17.83
N VAL A 323 -9.74 11.95 -18.80
CA VAL A 323 -9.62 12.36 -20.21
C VAL A 323 -10.86 13.12 -20.62
N PRO A 324 -10.85 14.47 -20.57
CA PRO A 324 -11.98 15.28 -21.02
C PRO A 324 -12.25 15.06 -22.52
N THR A 325 -13.51 14.81 -22.86
CA THR A 325 -13.97 14.60 -24.24
C THR A 325 -15.22 15.43 -24.52
N LEU A 326 -15.46 15.66 -25.79
CA LEU A 326 -16.72 16.22 -26.26
C LEU A 326 -17.54 15.08 -26.88
N GLY A 327 -18.64 14.73 -26.23
CA GLY A 327 -19.63 13.81 -26.76
C GLY A 327 -20.73 14.55 -27.51
N MET A 328 -21.42 13.85 -28.42
CA MET A 328 -22.66 14.35 -29.03
C MET A 328 -23.86 13.63 -28.40
N MET A 329 -24.88 14.39 -28.05
CA MET A 329 -26.16 13.86 -27.60
C MET A 329 -27.01 13.46 -28.83
N PRO A 330 -28.03 12.61 -28.66
CA PRO A 330 -28.93 12.23 -29.77
C PRO A 330 -29.62 13.42 -30.49
N ASP A 331 -29.77 14.54 -29.80
CA ASP A 331 -30.33 15.79 -30.33
C ASP A 331 -29.29 16.65 -31.08
N GLY A 332 -28.05 16.17 -31.26
CA GLY A 332 -26.97 16.89 -31.91
C GLY A 332 -26.23 17.91 -31.00
N SER A 333 -26.66 18.12 -29.78
CA SER A 333 -25.97 19.00 -28.83
C SER A 333 -24.68 18.38 -28.34
N ARG A 334 -23.65 19.22 -28.07
CA ARG A 334 -22.37 18.77 -27.52
C ARG A 334 -22.44 18.77 -26.01
N HIS A 335 -22.07 17.65 -25.39
CA HIS A 335 -21.89 17.59 -23.95
C HIS A 335 -20.43 17.28 -23.58
N ARG A 336 -19.98 17.81 -22.46
CA ARG A 336 -18.68 17.46 -21.91
C ARG A 336 -18.79 16.13 -21.19
N ALA A 337 -18.00 15.15 -21.60
CA ALA A 337 -17.83 13.88 -20.93
C ALA A 337 -16.38 13.75 -20.46
N VAL A 338 -16.15 12.92 -19.44
CA VAL A 338 -14.82 12.58 -18.96
C VAL A 338 -14.70 11.07 -18.99
N LEU A 339 -13.82 10.57 -19.83
CA LEU A 339 -13.43 9.17 -19.83
C LEU A 339 -12.39 8.95 -18.72
N GLU A 340 -12.39 7.77 -18.14
CA GLU A 340 -11.47 7.41 -17.08
C GLU A 340 -10.40 6.44 -17.61
N VAL A 341 -9.15 6.63 -17.19
CA VAL A 341 -8.08 5.64 -17.25
C VAL A 341 -7.86 5.21 -15.81
N ASP A 342 -8.03 3.91 -15.54
CA ASP A 342 -7.99 3.42 -14.15
C ASP A 342 -6.71 3.82 -13.45
N PHE A 343 -5.54 3.65 -14.14
CA PHE A 343 -4.26 3.97 -13.54
C PHE A 343 -3.32 4.70 -14.49
N VAL A 344 -2.78 5.81 -14.00
CA VAL A 344 -1.64 6.54 -14.55
C VAL A 344 -0.45 6.29 -13.63
N CYS A 345 0.45 5.42 -14.04
CA CYS A 345 1.56 4.94 -13.21
C CYS A 345 2.85 5.65 -13.60
N ASN A 346 3.47 6.38 -12.66
CA ASN A 346 4.69 7.14 -12.90
C ASN A 346 5.83 6.64 -12.00
N LEU A 347 7.03 6.43 -12.57
CA LEU A 347 8.26 6.12 -11.84
C LEU A 347 9.46 6.72 -12.58
N GLY A 348 10.02 7.79 -12.05
CA GLY A 348 11.07 8.55 -12.73
C GLY A 348 10.58 9.05 -14.10
N SER A 349 11.27 8.68 -15.18
CA SER A 349 10.89 9.03 -16.55
C SER A 349 9.85 8.07 -17.17
N LYS A 350 9.55 6.95 -16.51
CA LYS A 350 8.60 5.95 -17.02
C LYS A 350 7.18 6.33 -16.68
N ARG A 351 6.28 6.20 -17.65
CA ARG A 351 4.83 6.34 -17.50
C ARG A 351 4.11 5.21 -18.21
N TYR A 352 3.07 4.68 -17.55
CA TYR A 352 2.18 3.66 -18.10
C TYR A 352 0.73 4.06 -17.87
N TYR A 353 -0.13 3.78 -18.83
CA TYR A 353 -1.58 3.87 -18.72
C TYR A 353 -2.14 2.47 -18.64
N ILE A 354 -2.83 2.16 -17.56
CA ILE A 354 -3.36 0.82 -17.33
C ILE A 354 -4.86 0.88 -17.14
N GLN A 355 -5.57 0.02 -17.87
CA GLN A 355 -6.99 -0.24 -17.72
C GLN A 355 -7.18 -1.64 -17.17
N SER A 356 -8.04 -1.81 -16.15
CA SER A 356 -8.34 -3.09 -15.53
C SER A 356 -9.74 -3.55 -15.95
N ALA A 357 -9.82 -4.59 -16.79
CA ALA A 357 -11.06 -5.12 -17.31
C ALA A 357 -11.21 -6.59 -16.89
N TYR A 358 -12.11 -6.90 -15.93
CA TYR A 358 -12.28 -8.28 -15.48
C TYR A 358 -12.66 -9.22 -16.61
N ARG A 359 -13.55 -8.78 -17.54
CA ARG A 359 -13.97 -9.50 -18.76
C ARG A 359 -14.18 -8.55 -19.91
N MET A 360 -13.87 -9.03 -21.10
CA MET A 360 -14.06 -8.31 -22.36
C MET A 360 -14.83 -9.17 -23.37
N GLU A 361 -16.03 -9.64 -22.97
CA GLU A 361 -16.82 -10.65 -23.70
C GLU A 361 -17.57 -10.09 -24.92
N SER A 362 -17.73 -8.77 -25.07
CA SER A 362 -18.42 -8.15 -26.20
C SER A 362 -17.60 -7.06 -26.86
N GLU A 363 -17.84 -6.82 -28.16
CA GLU A 363 -17.18 -5.73 -28.88
C GLU A 363 -17.44 -4.36 -28.24
N ASP A 364 -18.65 -4.16 -27.68
CA ASP A 364 -18.99 -2.91 -27.00
C ASP A 364 -18.15 -2.73 -25.73
N LYS A 365 -17.95 -3.79 -24.96
CA LYS A 365 -17.07 -3.75 -23.78
C LYS A 365 -15.61 -3.51 -24.17
N VAL A 366 -15.12 -4.17 -25.20
CA VAL A 366 -13.78 -3.91 -25.76
C VAL A 366 -13.64 -2.44 -26.18
N ARG A 367 -14.65 -1.90 -26.87
CA ARG A 367 -14.67 -0.51 -27.31
C ARG A 367 -14.67 0.47 -26.12
N GLN A 368 -15.45 0.15 -25.08
CA GLN A 368 -15.53 0.95 -23.87
C GLN A 368 -14.18 1.01 -23.12
N GLU A 369 -13.53 -0.13 -22.89
CA GLU A 369 -12.25 -0.20 -22.17
C GLU A 369 -11.10 0.48 -22.93
N ARG A 370 -11.16 0.47 -24.24
CA ARG A 370 -10.17 1.13 -25.11
C ARG A 370 -10.40 2.62 -25.30
N ALA A 371 -11.62 3.10 -25.07
CA ALA A 371 -12.04 4.46 -25.43
C ALA A 371 -11.19 5.56 -24.81
N SER A 372 -10.83 5.41 -23.53
CA SER A 372 -9.99 6.37 -22.81
C SER A 372 -8.56 6.37 -23.34
N LEU A 373 -7.98 5.19 -23.54
CA LEU A 373 -6.60 5.00 -24.01
C LEU A 373 -6.41 5.52 -25.44
N LEU A 374 -7.41 5.34 -26.32
CA LEU A 374 -7.39 5.82 -27.70
C LEU A 374 -7.46 7.35 -27.81
N LYS A 375 -7.85 8.06 -26.75
CA LYS A 375 -7.89 9.54 -26.70
C LYS A 375 -6.59 10.17 -26.19
N LEU A 376 -5.59 9.36 -25.88
CA LEU A 376 -4.26 9.80 -25.46
C LEU A 376 -3.31 9.86 -26.66
N ASP A 377 -2.83 11.06 -26.96
CA ASP A 377 -2.02 11.35 -28.14
C ASP A 377 -0.49 11.25 -27.86
N ASP A 378 -0.11 10.79 -26.65
CA ASP A 378 1.29 10.58 -26.28
C ASP A 378 1.79 9.15 -26.60
N SER A 379 3.11 8.99 -26.54
CA SER A 379 3.82 7.74 -26.86
C SER A 379 3.98 6.79 -25.66
N PHE A 380 3.44 7.13 -24.49
CA PHE A 380 3.55 6.26 -23.32
C PHE A 380 2.75 4.97 -23.52
N LYS A 381 3.27 3.91 -22.92
CA LYS A 381 2.69 2.58 -23.08
C LYS A 381 1.29 2.49 -22.47
N LYS A 382 0.39 1.90 -23.23
CA LYS A 382 -1.02 1.68 -22.90
C LYS A 382 -1.25 0.19 -22.74
N ILE A 383 -1.80 -0.21 -21.60
CA ILE A 383 -1.96 -1.63 -21.23
C ILE A 383 -3.41 -1.86 -20.77
N ILE A 384 -4.01 -2.95 -21.25
CA ILE A 384 -5.26 -3.49 -20.74
C ILE A 384 -4.95 -4.81 -20.04
N VAL A 385 -5.28 -4.91 -18.77
CA VAL A 385 -5.14 -6.13 -17.97
C VAL A 385 -6.51 -6.81 -17.88
N ILE A 386 -6.59 -8.08 -18.35
CA ILE A 386 -7.81 -8.87 -18.36
C ILE A 386 -7.78 -9.89 -17.21
N GLY A 387 -8.91 -10.10 -16.54
CA GLY A 387 -9.03 -11.01 -15.38
C GLY A 387 -8.91 -12.50 -15.70
N GLU A 388 -8.70 -12.84 -16.95
CA GLU A 388 -8.57 -14.22 -17.45
C GLU A 388 -7.17 -14.42 -18.04
N GLU A 389 -6.78 -15.67 -18.22
CA GLU A 389 -5.57 -16.03 -18.94
C GLU A 389 -5.75 -15.70 -20.43
N CYS A 390 -4.89 -14.88 -20.98
CA CYS A 390 -4.88 -14.58 -22.39
C CYS A 390 -3.46 -14.33 -22.90
N PRO A 391 -3.16 -14.64 -24.16
CA PRO A 391 -1.87 -14.31 -24.76
C PRO A 391 -1.61 -12.81 -24.72
N VAL A 392 -0.35 -12.43 -24.50
CA VAL A 392 0.06 -11.03 -24.59
C VAL A 392 0.00 -10.61 -26.07
N THR A 393 -0.83 -9.62 -26.37
CA THR A 393 -1.00 -9.10 -27.73
C THR A 393 -0.80 -7.59 -27.75
N ARG A 394 -0.38 -7.07 -28.90
CA ARG A 394 -0.29 -5.62 -29.14
C ARG A 394 -1.01 -5.30 -30.44
N ASP A 395 -1.92 -4.34 -30.38
CA ASP A 395 -2.69 -3.93 -31.53
C ASP A 395 -2.00 -2.82 -32.35
N GLU A 396 -2.61 -2.45 -33.49
CA GLU A 396 -2.11 -1.41 -34.39
C GLU A 396 -2.08 -0.02 -33.75
N MET A 397 -2.88 0.21 -32.70
CA MET A 397 -2.91 1.45 -31.93
C MET A 397 -1.87 1.47 -30.81
N GLY A 398 -1.05 0.40 -30.69
CA GLY A 398 0.00 0.27 -29.70
C GLY A 398 -0.50 -0.09 -28.30
N ILE A 399 -1.76 -0.52 -28.13
CA ILE A 399 -2.31 -0.97 -26.85
C ILE A 399 -1.89 -2.43 -26.66
N THR A 400 -1.23 -2.71 -25.53
CA THR A 400 -0.87 -4.07 -25.13
C THR A 400 -2.00 -4.64 -24.27
N THR A 401 -2.49 -5.83 -24.60
CA THR A 401 -3.46 -6.59 -23.80
C THR A 401 -2.78 -7.81 -23.22
N MET A 402 -2.97 -8.07 -21.93
CA MET A 402 -2.39 -9.22 -21.22
C MET A 402 -3.32 -9.74 -20.13
N GLY A 403 -3.15 -11.01 -19.75
CA GLY A 403 -3.85 -11.62 -18.64
C GLY A 403 -3.34 -11.14 -17.27
N ILE A 404 -4.20 -11.20 -16.26
CA ILE A 404 -3.86 -10.79 -14.89
C ILE A 404 -2.70 -11.61 -14.32
N TYR A 405 -2.58 -12.88 -14.66
CA TYR A 405 -1.52 -13.74 -14.16
C TYR A 405 -0.15 -13.32 -14.71
N ASP A 406 -0.05 -13.05 -16.02
CA ASP A 406 1.16 -12.52 -16.63
C ASP A 406 1.53 -11.16 -16.04
N PHE A 407 0.52 -10.31 -15.81
CA PHE A 407 0.73 -9.00 -15.20
C PHE A 407 1.30 -9.11 -13.79
N LEU A 408 0.74 -9.95 -12.92
CA LEU A 408 1.11 -10.04 -11.50
C LEU A 408 2.36 -10.89 -11.24
N LEU A 409 2.58 -11.98 -12.00
CA LEU A 409 3.68 -12.91 -11.75
C LEU A 409 4.99 -12.50 -12.45
N ASN A 410 4.90 -11.81 -13.58
CA ASN A 410 6.07 -11.35 -14.32
C ASN A 410 6.46 -9.94 -13.89
N LYS A 411 7.61 -9.80 -13.20
CA LYS A 411 8.14 -8.48 -12.78
C LYS A 411 8.38 -7.50 -13.94
N ASN A 412 8.59 -8.03 -15.15
CA ASN A 412 8.85 -7.26 -16.38
C ASN A 412 7.58 -7.13 -17.26
N SER A 413 6.39 -7.43 -16.73
CA SER A 413 5.13 -7.40 -17.49
C SER A 413 4.84 -6.05 -18.16
N LEU A 414 5.33 -4.97 -17.60
CA LEU A 414 5.17 -3.64 -18.18
C LEU A 414 6.04 -3.41 -19.42
N ASP A 415 7.04 -4.21 -19.65
CA ASP A 415 7.99 -4.09 -20.78
C ASP A 415 7.66 -5.06 -21.93
N LEU A 416 6.65 -5.95 -21.76
CA LEU A 416 6.17 -6.90 -22.78
C LEU A 416 5.53 -6.22 -24.00
#